data_493fc86b851de1519bdab26b90ccfa90
#
_entry.id   493fc86b851de1519bdab26b90ccfa90
#
_cell.length_a   1.000
_cell.length_b   1.000
_cell.length_c   1.000
_cell.angle_alpha   90.00
_cell.angle_beta   90.00
_cell.angle_gamma   90.00
#
_symmetry.space_group_name_H-M   'P 1'
#
loop_
_entity.id
_entity.type
_entity.pdbx_description
1 polymer ?
#
loop_
_entity_poly.entity_id
_entity_poly.type
_entity_poly.pdbx_seq_one_letter_code
_entity_poly.pdbx_strand_id
1 'polypeptide(L)'
;PPANTARFSWDNTVDVDQYICQPSSAPTPDDATGAVSLSVSEVNEHAVIIPNLEPSTEYTVYAFYNGAICARATFTTKKGKPVGYTEYNGVEALIADWDNLSGNILVTISADADLSNKSEIPAAVTNIVFWGEGATQPKLAVKNMQTLGAIDKIEFYNLNISALSNDCVIAPNTEGSSIANIEITSCTIENYRGIVRMRKVNGESSLKLNIDDCIIRNLGTKGTNNYYGIVQ
;
A
#
# COMPACT_ATOMS: atom_id res chain seq x y z
N PRO A 1 -6.53 2.50 -10.32
CA PRO A 1 -7.95 2.38 -10.02
C PRO A 1 -8.18 2.44 -8.51
N PRO A 2 -9.31 2.97 -8.05
CA PRO A 2 -9.69 2.90 -6.64
C PRO A 2 -9.69 1.46 -6.13
N ALA A 3 -9.52 1.27 -4.82
CA ALA A 3 -9.49 -0.06 -4.20
C ALA A 3 -10.83 -0.83 -4.30
N ASN A 4 -11.91 -0.13 -4.64
CA ASN A 4 -13.27 -0.65 -4.69
C ASN A 4 -13.88 -0.69 -6.11
N THR A 5 -13.07 -0.50 -7.15
CA THR A 5 -13.52 -0.61 -8.55
C THR A 5 -12.49 -1.31 -9.40
N ALA A 6 -12.92 -1.94 -10.48
CA ALA A 6 -12.05 -2.49 -11.51
C ALA A 6 -12.58 -2.13 -12.91
N ARG A 7 -11.67 -1.96 -13.88
CA ARG A 7 -12.04 -1.87 -15.29
C ARG A 7 -11.83 -3.23 -15.92
N PHE A 8 -12.91 -3.83 -16.40
CA PHE A 8 -12.88 -5.04 -17.22
C PHE A 8 -13.00 -4.63 -18.68
N SER A 9 -12.15 -5.16 -19.54
CA SER A 9 -12.21 -4.93 -20.99
C SER A 9 -11.95 -6.22 -21.75
N TRP A 10 -12.54 -6.33 -22.93
CA TRP A 10 -12.42 -7.50 -23.79
C TRP A 10 -12.05 -7.13 -25.23
N ASP A 11 -11.58 -8.10 -25.98
CA ASP A 11 -11.22 -7.93 -27.38
C ASP A 11 -12.47 -7.66 -28.23
N ASN A 12 -12.37 -6.80 -29.23
CA ASN A 12 -13.46 -6.45 -30.14
C ASN A 12 -13.94 -7.58 -31.04
N THR A 13 -13.28 -8.71 -31.00
CA THR A 13 -13.69 -9.95 -31.69
C THR A 13 -14.61 -10.83 -30.82
N VAL A 14 -14.82 -10.45 -29.55
CA VAL A 14 -15.66 -11.17 -28.61
C VAL A 14 -16.92 -10.36 -28.31
N ASP A 15 -18.07 -10.91 -28.62
CA ASP A 15 -19.34 -10.29 -28.23
C ASP A 15 -19.62 -10.57 -26.74
N VAL A 16 -19.98 -9.52 -26.00
CA VAL A 16 -20.35 -9.59 -24.57
C VAL A 16 -21.60 -8.73 -24.36
N ASP A 17 -22.59 -9.28 -23.69
CA ASP A 17 -23.84 -8.59 -23.37
C ASP A 17 -24.11 -8.47 -21.86
N GLN A 18 -23.50 -9.33 -21.06
CA GLN A 18 -23.67 -9.36 -19.61
C GLN A 18 -22.38 -9.79 -18.91
N TYR A 19 -22.26 -9.50 -17.61
CA TYR A 19 -21.16 -10.01 -16.78
C TYR A 19 -21.62 -10.37 -15.36
N ILE A 20 -20.88 -11.31 -14.72
CA ILE A 20 -20.91 -11.55 -13.27
C ILE A 20 -19.51 -11.29 -12.76
N CYS A 21 -19.39 -10.46 -11.71
CA CYS A 21 -18.14 -10.28 -10.95
C CYS A 21 -18.38 -10.77 -9.52
N GLN A 22 -17.60 -11.74 -9.09
CA GLN A 22 -17.75 -12.34 -7.75
C GLN A 22 -16.39 -12.69 -7.17
N PRO A 23 -16.26 -12.82 -5.81
CA PRO A 23 -15.05 -13.34 -5.21
C PRO A 23 -14.63 -14.67 -5.84
N SER A 24 -13.32 -14.85 -6.11
CA SER A 24 -12.80 -16.06 -6.79
C SER A 24 -13.04 -17.35 -5.99
N SER A 25 -13.35 -17.23 -4.69
CA SER A 25 -13.76 -18.34 -3.84
C SER A 25 -15.20 -18.83 -4.09
N ALA A 26 -16.02 -18.04 -4.79
CA ALA A 26 -17.38 -18.44 -5.13
C ALA A 26 -17.39 -19.47 -6.29
N PRO A 27 -18.38 -20.37 -6.35
CA PRO A 27 -18.49 -21.33 -7.43
C PRO A 27 -18.67 -20.64 -8.79
N THR A 28 -18.14 -21.26 -9.84
CA THR A 28 -18.37 -20.80 -11.22
C THR A 28 -19.85 -20.75 -11.53
N PRO A 29 -20.39 -19.65 -12.09
CA PRO A 29 -21.80 -19.59 -12.49
C PRO A 29 -22.11 -20.65 -13.57
N ASP A 30 -23.24 -21.31 -13.46
CA ASP A 30 -23.70 -22.27 -14.48
C ASP A 30 -24.29 -21.54 -15.70
N ASP A 31 -24.89 -20.36 -15.50
CA ASP A 31 -25.53 -19.53 -16.52
C ASP A 31 -25.45 -18.02 -16.14
N ALA A 32 -26.11 -17.16 -16.90
CA ALA A 32 -26.18 -15.72 -16.69
C ALA A 32 -27.20 -15.28 -15.61
N THR A 33 -27.72 -16.18 -14.78
CA THR A 33 -28.65 -15.82 -13.70
C THR A 33 -27.95 -14.84 -12.72
N GLY A 34 -28.55 -13.66 -12.52
CA GLY A 34 -27.96 -12.60 -11.68
C GLY A 34 -26.87 -11.77 -12.37
N ALA A 35 -26.62 -11.98 -13.65
CA ALA A 35 -25.67 -11.17 -14.40
C ALA A 35 -26.14 -9.72 -14.58
N VAL A 36 -25.19 -8.81 -14.60
CA VAL A 36 -25.40 -7.39 -14.91
C VAL A 36 -25.38 -7.20 -16.42
N SER A 37 -26.43 -6.61 -16.98
CA SER A 37 -26.50 -6.28 -18.42
C SER A 37 -25.61 -5.07 -18.71
N LEU A 38 -24.86 -5.14 -19.80
CA LEU A 38 -24.05 -4.03 -20.29
C LEU A 38 -24.92 -3.01 -21.02
N SER A 39 -24.61 -1.74 -20.86
CA SER A 39 -25.19 -0.66 -21.66
C SER A 39 -24.66 -0.69 -23.10
N VAL A 40 -25.34 -0.05 -24.03
CA VAL A 40 -24.89 0.09 -25.43
C VAL A 40 -23.53 0.77 -25.51
N SER A 41 -23.25 1.75 -24.62
CA SER A 41 -21.93 2.43 -24.56
C SER A 41 -20.82 1.47 -24.15
N GLU A 42 -21.03 0.68 -23.10
CA GLU A 42 -20.05 -0.30 -22.59
C GLU A 42 -19.74 -1.39 -23.63
N VAL A 43 -20.77 -1.86 -24.33
CA VAL A 43 -20.60 -2.82 -25.44
C VAL A 43 -19.74 -2.20 -26.56
N ASN A 44 -20.02 -0.96 -26.96
CA ASN A 44 -19.27 -0.27 -28.02
C ASN A 44 -17.81 0.06 -27.60
N GLU A 45 -17.60 0.36 -26.32
CA GLU A 45 -16.28 0.63 -25.76
C GLU A 45 -15.50 -0.65 -25.45
N HIS A 46 -16.14 -1.82 -25.53
CA HIS A 46 -15.58 -3.12 -25.11
C HIS A 46 -14.99 -3.07 -23.69
N ALA A 47 -15.66 -2.33 -22.80
CA ALA A 47 -15.19 -2.15 -21.43
C ALA A 47 -16.34 -1.75 -20.48
N VAL A 48 -16.19 -2.17 -19.22
CA VAL A 48 -17.09 -1.78 -18.12
C VAL A 48 -16.30 -1.45 -16.87
N ILE A 49 -16.80 -0.51 -16.08
CA ILE A 49 -16.30 -0.26 -14.72
C ILE A 49 -17.16 -1.02 -13.72
N ILE A 50 -16.57 -1.93 -13.01
CA ILE A 50 -17.21 -2.75 -11.98
C ILE A 50 -17.04 -2.04 -10.63
N PRO A 51 -18.11 -1.54 -10.02
CA PRO A 51 -18.06 -0.83 -8.74
C PRO A 51 -18.23 -1.77 -7.53
N ASN A 52 -18.14 -1.19 -6.33
CA ASN A 52 -18.50 -1.81 -5.04
C ASN A 52 -17.73 -3.10 -4.73
N LEU A 53 -16.49 -3.17 -5.15
CA LEU A 53 -15.61 -4.28 -4.82
C LEU A 53 -14.97 -4.07 -3.43
N GLU A 54 -14.78 -5.17 -2.70
CA GLU A 54 -14.04 -5.15 -1.45
C GLU A 54 -12.53 -5.01 -1.72
N PRO A 55 -11.81 -4.19 -0.96
CA PRO A 55 -10.36 -4.08 -1.09
C PRO A 55 -9.62 -5.41 -0.80
N SER A 56 -8.43 -5.57 -1.36
CA SER A 56 -7.54 -6.72 -1.13
C SER A 56 -8.22 -8.07 -1.36
N THR A 57 -9.18 -8.11 -2.27
CA THR A 57 -10.00 -9.30 -2.55
C THR A 57 -9.78 -9.76 -3.99
N GLU A 58 -9.58 -11.06 -4.16
CA GLU A 58 -9.50 -11.66 -5.49
C GLU A 58 -10.90 -11.90 -6.05
N TYR A 59 -11.12 -11.40 -7.26
CA TYR A 59 -12.37 -11.51 -7.99
C TYR A 59 -12.18 -12.22 -9.32
N THR A 60 -13.20 -12.96 -9.75
CA THR A 60 -13.31 -13.46 -11.11
C THR A 60 -14.50 -12.79 -11.79
N VAL A 61 -14.25 -12.23 -12.98
CA VAL A 61 -15.30 -11.73 -13.89
C VAL A 61 -15.59 -12.81 -14.91
N TYR A 62 -16.83 -13.16 -15.05
CA TYR A 62 -17.36 -14.01 -16.12
C TYR A 62 -18.16 -13.13 -17.09
N ALA A 63 -17.79 -13.12 -18.35
CA ALA A 63 -18.49 -12.43 -19.41
C ALA A 63 -19.42 -13.42 -20.14
N PHE A 64 -20.61 -12.96 -20.47
CA PHE A 64 -21.65 -13.77 -21.12
C PHE A 64 -22.05 -13.15 -22.47
N TYR A 65 -22.41 -14.02 -23.40
CA TYR A 65 -23.09 -13.67 -24.62
C TYR A 65 -24.21 -14.68 -24.90
N ASN A 66 -25.43 -14.18 -25.06
CA ASN A 66 -26.63 -15.02 -25.22
C ASN A 66 -26.78 -16.07 -24.09
N GLY A 67 -26.45 -15.69 -22.85
CA GLY A 67 -26.58 -16.53 -21.67
C GLY A 67 -25.46 -17.55 -21.44
N ALA A 68 -24.49 -17.66 -22.33
CA ALA A 68 -23.35 -18.56 -22.20
C ALA A 68 -22.07 -17.81 -21.84
N ILE A 69 -21.21 -18.40 -20.99
CA ILE A 69 -19.87 -17.82 -20.67
C ILE A 69 -19.01 -17.81 -21.94
N CYS A 70 -18.57 -16.64 -22.35
CA CYS A 70 -17.69 -16.43 -23.51
C CYS A 70 -16.28 -16.01 -23.13
N ALA A 71 -16.07 -15.42 -21.92
CA ALA A 71 -14.75 -15.06 -21.42
C ALA A 71 -14.72 -15.03 -19.89
N ARG A 72 -13.51 -15.07 -19.32
CA ARG A 72 -13.28 -14.86 -17.88
C ARG A 72 -11.95 -14.18 -17.63
N ALA A 73 -11.86 -13.41 -16.55
CA ALA A 73 -10.62 -12.82 -16.05
C ALA A 73 -10.62 -12.81 -14.53
N THR A 74 -9.44 -13.00 -13.93
CA THR A 74 -9.25 -12.93 -12.48
C THR A 74 -8.32 -11.75 -12.17
N PHE A 75 -8.62 -11.02 -11.09
CA PHE A 75 -7.82 -9.90 -10.62
C PHE A 75 -7.96 -9.74 -9.11
N THR A 76 -7.00 -9.08 -8.48
CA THR A 76 -7.08 -8.69 -7.07
C THR A 76 -7.26 -7.17 -6.97
N THR A 77 -8.23 -6.73 -6.17
CA THR A 77 -8.42 -5.31 -5.89
C THR A 77 -7.25 -4.76 -5.07
N LYS A 78 -6.98 -3.46 -5.20
CA LYS A 78 -5.94 -2.80 -4.41
C LYS A 78 -6.32 -2.78 -2.92
N LYS A 79 -5.29 -2.61 -2.06
CA LYS A 79 -5.47 -2.40 -0.64
C LYS A 79 -6.29 -1.13 -0.39
N GLY A 80 -7.23 -1.18 0.55
CA GLY A 80 -8.00 -0.03 1.03
C GLY A 80 -7.33 0.66 2.21
N LYS A 81 -7.71 1.91 2.47
CA LYS A 81 -7.30 2.61 3.70
C LYS A 81 -7.77 1.83 4.94
N PRO A 82 -6.96 1.76 6.00
CA PRO A 82 -7.39 1.17 7.26
C PRO A 82 -8.52 1.99 7.87
N VAL A 83 -9.46 1.32 8.53
CA VAL A 83 -10.57 1.95 9.27
C VAL A 83 -10.30 1.93 10.77
N GLY A 84 -10.86 2.89 11.52
CA GLY A 84 -10.68 2.98 12.96
C GLY A 84 -9.35 3.58 13.40
N TYR A 85 -8.66 4.28 12.51
CA TYR A 85 -7.44 5.03 12.78
C TYR A 85 -7.77 6.52 12.99
N THR A 86 -6.96 7.21 13.82
CA THR A 86 -6.97 8.67 13.84
C THR A 86 -6.29 9.18 12.58
N GLU A 87 -7.03 9.90 11.73
CA GLU A 87 -6.55 10.36 10.43
C GLU A 87 -5.97 11.77 10.49
N TYR A 88 -4.76 11.92 9.94
CA TYR A 88 -4.09 13.20 9.72
C TYR A 88 -3.99 13.46 8.22
N ASN A 89 -4.57 14.57 7.76
CA ASN A 89 -4.52 14.99 6.36
C ASN A 89 -3.24 15.78 6.10
N GLY A 90 -2.19 15.08 5.66
CA GLY A 90 -0.87 15.63 5.41
C GLY A 90 0.10 15.51 6.60
N VAL A 91 1.38 15.62 6.27
CA VAL A 91 2.47 15.51 7.24
C VAL A 91 2.52 16.71 8.18
N GLU A 92 2.11 17.90 7.74
CA GLU A 92 2.07 19.12 8.55
C GLU A 92 1.08 18.97 9.73
N ALA A 93 -0.10 18.39 9.49
CA ALA A 93 -1.09 18.13 10.54
C ALA A 93 -0.55 17.12 11.57
N LEU A 94 0.15 16.06 11.07
CA LEU A 94 0.81 15.10 11.94
C LEU A 94 1.90 15.75 12.80
N ILE A 95 2.76 16.59 12.20
CA ILE A 95 3.87 17.26 12.90
C ILE A 95 3.34 18.21 13.98
N ALA A 96 2.24 18.91 13.71
CA ALA A 96 1.63 19.84 14.67
C ALA A 96 1.14 19.14 15.95
N ASP A 97 0.79 17.87 15.86
CA ASP A 97 0.30 17.07 16.99
C ASP A 97 1.29 15.96 17.42
N TRP A 98 2.53 16.00 16.94
CA TRP A 98 3.49 14.91 17.06
C TRP A 98 3.66 14.35 18.48
N ASP A 99 3.77 15.23 19.46
CA ASP A 99 4.05 14.83 20.84
C ASP A 99 2.82 14.24 21.57
N ASN A 100 1.62 14.38 20.97
CA ASN A 100 0.35 13.87 21.50
C ASN A 100 -0.12 12.60 20.76
N LEU A 101 0.62 12.13 19.75
CA LEU A 101 0.23 10.95 18.95
C LEU A 101 0.08 9.72 19.83
N SER A 102 -1.01 8.98 19.65
CA SER A 102 -1.28 7.75 20.39
C SER A 102 -2.21 6.80 19.62
N GLY A 103 -2.11 5.51 19.91
CA GLY A 103 -2.97 4.48 19.29
C GLY A 103 -2.67 4.27 17.80
N ASN A 104 -3.70 4.16 17.01
CA ASN A 104 -3.60 3.87 15.56
C ASN A 104 -3.67 5.15 14.75
N ILE A 105 -2.64 5.45 13.97
CA ILE A 105 -2.46 6.68 13.21
C ILE A 105 -2.45 6.39 11.71
N LEU A 106 -3.28 7.10 10.94
CA LEU A 106 -3.27 7.12 9.50
C LEU A 106 -2.88 8.52 9.01
N VAL A 107 -1.85 8.61 8.20
CA VAL A 107 -1.40 9.87 7.57
C VAL A 107 -1.68 9.80 6.08
N THR A 108 -2.59 10.61 5.58
CA THR A 108 -2.88 10.67 4.14
C THR A 108 -2.00 11.71 3.47
N ILE A 109 -1.32 11.33 2.41
CA ILE A 109 -0.32 12.16 1.74
C ILE A 109 -0.74 12.31 0.27
N SER A 110 -1.17 13.51 -0.11
CA SER A 110 -1.61 13.84 -1.48
C SER A 110 -0.60 14.68 -2.26
N ALA A 111 0.43 15.20 -1.60
CA ALA A 111 1.50 15.99 -2.17
C ALA A 111 2.85 15.63 -1.52
N ASP A 112 3.94 16.03 -2.16
CA ASP A 112 5.30 15.81 -1.63
C ASP A 112 5.45 16.41 -0.22
N ALA A 113 6.05 15.64 0.69
CA ALA A 113 6.16 16.00 2.11
C ALA A 113 7.51 15.58 2.70
N ASP A 114 7.93 16.25 3.76
CA ASP A 114 9.18 15.99 4.48
C ASP A 114 8.94 15.73 5.96
N LEU A 115 9.23 14.51 6.40
CA LEU A 115 9.18 14.05 7.78
C LEU A 115 10.60 13.76 8.34
N SER A 116 11.66 14.14 7.64
CA SER A 116 13.05 13.80 7.99
C SER A 116 13.50 14.38 9.34
N ASN A 117 12.84 15.42 9.85
CA ASN A 117 13.09 16.04 11.14
C ASN A 117 12.30 15.41 12.30
N LYS A 118 11.44 14.43 12.04
CA LYS A 118 10.60 13.73 13.01
C LYS A 118 10.85 12.22 12.89
N SER A 119 11.96 11.76 13.45
CA SER A 119 12.38 10.35 13.36
C SER A 119 11.90 9.47 14.52
N GLU A 120 11.48 10.06 15.64
CA GLU A 120 11.13 9.33 16.86
C GLU A 120 9.62 9.27 17.04
N ILE A 121 9.01 8.17 16.66
CA ILE A 121 7.57 7.92 16.84
C ILE A 121 7.30 7.81 18.35
N PRO A 122 6.34 8.58 18.91
CA PRO A 122 6.01 8.54 20.34
C PRO A 122 5.64 7.14 20.83
N ALA A 123 5.98 6.84 22.09
CA ALA A 123 5.79 5.51 22.68
C ALA A 123 4.32 5.07 22.78
N ALA A 124 3.38 6.00 22.77
CA ALA A 124 1.94 5.71 22.84
C ALA A 124 1.32 5.32 21.49
N VAL A 125 2.09 5.37 20.38
CA VAL A 125 1.61 4.95 19.06
C VAL A 125 1.69 3.44 18.94
N THR A 126 0.58 2.81 18.58
CA THR A 126 0.48 1.35 18.39
C THR A 126 0.70 0.98 16.92
N ASN A 127 0.09 1.71 16.00
CA ASN A 127 0.26 1.53 14.56
C ASN A 127 0.38 2.89 13.88
N ILE A 128 1.23 2.99 12.86
CA ILE A 128 1.29 4.17 12.00
C ILE A 128 1.33 3.77 10.54
N VAL A 129 0.46 4.39 9.74
CA VAL A 129 0.31 4.14 8.31
C VAL A 129 0.48 5.44 7.56
N PHE A 130 1.45 5.47 6.64
CA PHE A 130 1.66 6.55 5.69
C PHE A 130 1.05 6.13 4.34
N TRP A 131 -0.01 6.81 3.94
CA TRP A 131 -0.84 6.45 2.81
C TRP A 131 -0.76 7.49 1.71
N GLY A 132 -0.11 7.16 0.59
CA GLY A 132 -0.06 8.01 -0.59
C GLY A 132 -1.36 7.99 -1.37
N GLU A 133 -1.93 9.17 -1.63
CA GLU A 133 -3.14 9.34 -2.42
C GLU A 133 -2.84 9.66 -3.88
N GLY A 134 -3.76 9.32 -4.76
CA GLY A 134 -3.69 9.61 -6.19
C GLY A 134 -3.04 8.53 -7.04
N ALA A 135 -2.99 8.80 -8.33
CA ALA A 135 -2.41 7.90 -9.33
C ALA A 135 -0.88 8.01 -9.41
N THR A 136 -0.33 9.15 -9.02
CA THR A 136 1.11 9.39 -8.92
C THR A 136 1.51 9.29 -7.46
N GLN A 137 2.54 8.52 -7.17
CA GLN A 137 3.09 8.39 -5.81
C GLN A 137 3.63 9.74 -5.34
N PRO A 138 3.06 10.34 -4.27
CA PRO A 138 3.66 11.54 -3.67
C PRO A 138 4.98 11.16 -2.99
N LYS A 139 5.93 12.09 -2.99
CA LYS A 139 7.22 11.88 -2.34
C LYS A 139 7.08 12.08 -0.84
N LEU A 140 7.62 11.13 -0.07
CA LEU A 140 7.78 11.27 1.37
C LEU A 140 9.27 11.13 1.73
N ALA A 141 9.85 12.19 2.27
CA ALA A 141 11.18 12.13 2.85
C ALA A 141 11.09 11.69 4.32
N VAL A 142 11.73 10.56 4.64
CA VAL A 142 11.90 10.08 6.03
C VAL A 142 13.37 9.80 6.31
N LYS A 143 13.76 9.76 7.57
CA LYS A 143 15.16 9.57 7.95
C LYS A 143 15.28 8.79 9.25
N ASN A 144 15.86 7.58 9.19
CA ASN A 144 16.15 6.76 10.37
C ASN A 144 14.98 6.68 11.36
N MET A 145 13.78 6.46 10.83
CA MET A 145 12.57 6.41 11.65
C MET A 145 12.70 5.31 12.70
N GLN A 146 12.36 5.63 13.93
CA GLN A 146 12.40 4.73 15.08
C GLN A 146 11.18 4.97 15.97
N THR A 147 10.99 4.11 16.94
CA THR A 147 9.94 4.29 17.96
C THR A 147 10.56 4.44 19.35
N LEU A 148 9.87 5.16 20.22
CA LEU A 148 10.26 5.29 21.63
C LEU A 148 9.61 4.20 22.50
N GLY A 149 8.71 3.39 21.96
CA GLY A 149 8.02 2.30 22.65
C GLY A 149 7.90 1.04 21.78
N ALA A 150 6.96 0.17 22.12
CA ALA A 150 6.58 -0.97 21.30
C ALA A 150 5.52 -0.55 20.27
N ILE A 151 5.81 -0.76 18.99
CA ILE A 151 4.86 -0.51 17.90
C ILE A 151 4.58 -1.80 17.15
N ASP A 152 3.30 -2.07 16.90
CA ASP A 152 2.88 -3.28 16.21
C ASP A 152 3.16 -3.19 14.71
N LYS A 153 2.96 -1.98 14.11
CA LYS A 153 3.15 -1.82 12.67
C LYS A 153 3.56 -0.41 12.27
N ILE A 154 4.55 -0.34 11.37
CA ILE A 154 4.84 0.82 10.53
C ILE A 154 4.55 0.43 9.09
N GLU A 155 3.69 1.18 8.41
CA GLU A 155 3.28 0.88 7.04
C GLU A 155 3.47 2.08 6.12
N PHE A 156 3.97 1.82 4.91
CA PHE A 156 4.02 2.76 3.79
C PHE A 156 3.26 2.18 2.60
N TYR A 157 2.35 2.93 2.05
CA TYR A 157 1.54 2.54 0.90
C TYR A 157 1.51 3.61 -0.18
N ASN A 158 1.78 3.23 -1.43
CA ASN A 158 1.70 4.08 -2.63
C ASN A 158 2.50 5.39 -2.53
N LEU A 159 3.74 5.31 -2.08
CA LEU A 159 4.63 6.46 -1.85
C LEU A 159 5.94 6.35 -2.63
N ASN A 160 6.50 7.48 -3.03
CA ASN A 160 7.92 7.57 -3.36
C ASN A 160 8.70 7.95 -2.10
N ILE A 161 9.26 6.95 -1.42
CA ILE A 161 10.07 7.12 -0.21
C ILE A 161 11.49 7.46 -0.67
N SER A 162 11.89 8.72 -0.57
CA SER A 162 13.17 9.20 -1.10
C SER A 162 13.79 10.27 -0.21
N ALA A 163 15.03 10.06 0.19
CA ALA A 163 15.83 11.07 0.86
C ALA A 163 17.22 11.17 0.22
N LEU A 164 17.85 12.34 0.31
CA LEU A 164 19.21 12.59 -0.18
C LEU A 164 20.24 12.38 0.93
N SER A 165 20.18 11.27 1.66
CA SER A 165 21.06 11.07 2.81
C SER A 165 21.62 9.64 2.90
N ASN A 166 22.72 9.48 3.65
CA ASN A 166 23.32 8.19 4.01
C ASN A 166 22.54 7.43 5.09
N ASP A 167 21.28 7.75 5.27
CA ASP A 167 20.43 7.20 6.31
C ASP A 167 19.62 6.02 5.79
N CYS A 168 18.98 5.30 6.69
CA CYS A 168 18.01 4.28 6.38
C CYS A 168 16.60 4.87 6.47
N VAL A 169 15.61 4.18 5.88
CA VAL A 169 14.20 4.54 6.05
C VAL A 169 13.84 4.36 7.53
N ILE A 170 14.12 3.17 8.07
CA ILE A 170 13.84 2.79 9.46
C ILE A 170 15.15 2.36 10.12
N ALA A 171 15.44 2.90 11.30
CA ALA A 171 16.66 2.56 12.04
C ALA A 171 16.43 2.60 13.57
N PRO A 172 15.76 1.60 14.17
CA PRO A 172 15.55 1.51 15.61
C PRO A 172 16.88 1.64 16.36
N ASN A 173 16.95 2.52 17.34
CA ASN A 173 18.15 2.79 18.12
C ASN A 173 17.87 3.03 19.61
N THR A 174 16.58 3.04 20.00
CA THR A 174 16.17 3.26 21.40
C THR A 174 16.12 1.93 22.13
N GLU A 175 16.81 1.83 23.26
CA GLU A 175 16.80 0.64 24.11
C GLU A 175 15.39 0.38 24.66
N GLY A 176 14.95 -0.87 24.63
CA GLY A 176 13.60 -1.27 25.07
C GLY A 176 12.47 -0.95 24.10
N SER A 177 12.77 -0.32 22.97
CA SER A 177 11.77 -0.15 21.91
C SER A 177 11.71 -1.37 20.98
N SER A 178 10.56 -1.59 20.34
CA SER A 178 10.39 -2.68 19.37
C SER A 178 9.46 -2.30 18.24
N ILE A 179 9.70 -2.89 17.07
CA ILE A 179 8.80 -2.82 15.90
C ILE A 179 8.47 -4.24 15.51
N ALA A 180 7.21 -4.65 15.56
CA ALA A 180 6.82 -6.01 15.23
C ALA A 180 6.70 -6.21 13.71
N ASN A 181 6.12 -5.27 12.98
CA ASN A 181 5.89 -5.38 11.55
C ASN A 181 6.28 -4.09 10.82
N ILE A 182 6.95 -4.23 9.68
CA ILE A 182 7.17 -3.18 8.70
C ILE A 182 6.56 -3.65 7.38
N GLU A 183 5.61 -2.89 6.85
CA GLU A 183 4.95 -3.17 5.57
C GLU A 183 5.22 -2.02 4.60
N ILE A 184 5.72 -2.34 3.41
CA ILE A 184 5.96 -1.37 2.34
C ILE A 184 5.34 -1.94 1.08
N THR A 185 4.26 -1.32 0.59
CA THR A 185 3.47 -1.85 -0.51
C THR A 185 3.25 -0.79 -1.59
N SER A 186 3.40 -1.18 -2.85
CA SER A 186 3.23 -0.32 -4.03
C SER A 186 4.04 0.97 -3.93
N CYS A 187 5.26 0.93 -3.40
CA CYS A 187 6.14 2.07 -3.17
C CYS A 187 7.36 2.09 -4.10
N THR A 188 7.88 3.28 -4.36
CA THR A 188 9.25 3.47 -4.85
C THR A 188 10.15 3.83 -3.66
N ILE A 189 11.28 3.14 -3.48
CA ILE A 189 12.25 3.42 -2.41
C ILE A 189 13.58 3.73 -3.07
N GLU A 190 14.12 4.93 -2.82
CA GLU A 190 15.33 5.35 -3.51
C GLU A 190 16.24 6.26 -2.69
N ASN A 191 17.53 6.26 -3.05
CA ASN A 191 18.55 7.16 -2.51
C ASN A 191 18.84 6.98 -1.01
N TYR A 192 18.62 5.79 -0.47
CA TYR A 192 18.95 5.45 0.91
C TYR A 192 20.22 4.59 1.01
N ARG A 193 20.82 4.57 2.18
CA ARG A 193 21.85 3.61 2.55
C ARG A 193 21.28 2.19 2.64
N GLY A 194 20.09 2.05 3.22
CA GLY A 194 19.36 0.80 3.37
C GLY A 194 17.92 1.09 3.75
N ILE A 195 17.07 0.06 3.78
CA ILE A 195 15.68 0.22 4.19
C ILE A 195 15.57 0.11 5.70
N VAL A 196 16.00 -1.00 6.29
CA VAL A 196 15.97 -1.21 7.74
C VAL A 196 17.37 -1.44 8.27
N ARG A 197 17.74 -0.71 9.32
CA ARG A 197 18.97 -0.92 10.06
C ARG A 197 18.66 -1.14 11.53
N MET A 198 18.86 -2.36 12.01
CA MET A 198 18.65 -2.71 13.41
C MET A 198 19.83 -2.23 14.26
N ARG A 199 19.59 -1.25 15.13
CA ARG A 199 20.56 -0.75 16.10
C ARG A 199 20.01 -0.96 17.50
N LYS A 200 20.85 -1.40 18.46
CA LYS A 200 20.51 -1.53 19.89
C LYS A 200 19.11 -2.13 20.16
N VAL A 201 18.71 -3.11 19.38
CA VAL A 201 17.49 -3.85 19.67
C VAL A 201 17.85 -4.86 20.76
N ASN A 202 17.33 -4.67 21.95
CA ASN A 202 17.48 -5.64 23.01
C ASN A 202 16.61 -6.84 22.69
N GLY A 203 17.28 -7.91 22.27
CA GLY A 203 16.75 -9.28 22.26
C GLY A 203 15.44 -9.46 21.49
N GLU A 204 15.27 -10.60 20.88
CA GLU A 204 14.03 -11.12 20.31
C GLU A 204 13.31 -10.20 19.30
N SER A 205 13.97 -9.86 18.25
CA SER A 205 13.29 -9.23 17.13
C SER A 205 12.46 -10.27 16.39
N SER A 206 11.19 -10.35 16.71
CA SER A 206 10.18 -10.95 15.84
C SER A 206 9.79 -10.00 14.70
N LEU A 207 10.68 -9.07 14.33
CA LEU A 207 10.44 -8.12 13.25
C LEU A 207 10.12 -8.86 11.95
N LYS A 208 8.95 -8.58 11.41
CA LYS A 208 8.55 -9.00 10.06
C LYS A 208 8.69 -7.82 9.12
N LEU A 209 9.46 -8.00 8.05
CA LEU A 209 9.56 -7.03 6.96
C LEU A 209 8.87 -7.61 5.74
N ASN A 210 7.81 -6.95 5.28
CA ASN A 210 7.13 -7.25 4.03
C ASN A 210 7.32 -6.10 3.04
N ILE A 211 7.85 -6.40 1.86
CA ILE A 211 8.00 -5.46 0.75
C ILE A 211 7.31 -6.09 -0.45
N ASP A 212 6.23 -5.48 -0.90
CA ASP A 212 5.37 -6.00 -1.95
C ASP A 212 5.09 -4.93 -3.03
N ASP A 213 5.12 -5.33 -4.30
CA ASP A 213 4.86 -4.45 -5.46
C ASP A 213 5.69 -3.15 -5.42
N CYS A 214 6.98 -3.24 -5.08
CA CYS A 214 7.84 -2.08 -4.87
C CYS A 214 8.96 -1.98 -5.91
N ILE A 215 9.35 -0.74 -6.21
CA ILE A 215 10.55 -0.42 -6.98
C ILE A 215 11.63 0.04 -6.00
N ILE A 216 12.75 -0.68 -5.93
CA ILE A 216 13.88 -0.33 -5.08
C ILE A 216 15.07 0.01 -5.97
N ARG A 217 15.62 1.23 -5.81
CA ARG A 217 16.76 1.68 -6.62
C ARG A 217 17.70 2.61 -5.84
N ASN A 218 18.96 2.67 -6.30
CA ASN A 218 19.99 3.55 -5.72
C ASN A 218 20.18 3.36 -4.22
N LEU A 219 20.09 2.13 -3.71
CA LEU A 219 20.46 1.82 -2.33
C LEU A 219 21.98 1.72 -2.21
N GLY A 220 22.52 2.19 -1.10
CA GLY A 220 23.94 2.08 -0.80
C GLY A 220 24.84 2.99 -1.62
N THR A 221 24.32 3.96 -2.34
CA THR A 221 25.09 4.81 -3.26
C THR A 221 25.93 5.89 -2.57
N LYS A 222 25.76 6.12 -1.27
CA LYS A 222 26.47 7.18 -0.53
C LYS A 222 27.07 6.67 0.77
N GLY A 223 28.38 6.71 0.87
CA GLY A 223 29.13 6.46 2.10
C GLY A 223 30.43 5.68 1.88
N THR A 224 31.39 5.91 2.75
CA THR A 224 32.73 5.29 2.73
C THR A 224 32.77 3.89 3.36
N ASN A 225 31.71 3.41 3.95
CA ASN A 225 31.63 2.12 4.63
C ASN A 225 30.66 1.17 3.90
N ASN A 226 31.15 0.01 3.50
CA ASN A 226 30.49 -1.00 2.67
C ASN A 226 29.40 -1.82 3.41
N TYR A 227 28.54 -1.19 4.17
CA TYR A 227 27.42 -1.86 4.83
C TYR A 227 26.09 -1.41 4.17
N TYR A 228 25.72 -2.12 3.11
CA TYR A 228 24.58 -1.78 2.29
C TYR A 228 23.65 -2.99 2.15
N GLY A 229 22.36 -2.78 2.34
CA GLY A 229 21.40 -3.85 2.20
C GLY A 229 19.97 -3.41 2.47
N ILE A 230 19.05 -4.27 2.13
CA ILE A 230 17.64 -4.07 2.49
C ILE A 230 17.51 -4.09 4.02
N VAL A 231 18.16 -5.04 4.67
CA VAL A 231 18.25 -5.16 6.13
C VAL A 231 19.70 -5.24 6.55
N GLN A 232 20.08 -4.49 7.59
CA GLN A 232 21.40 -4.47 8.22
C GLN A 232 21.32 -4.77 9.71
#